data_0d30e3d9e4abf0cd1f4dd79299865fd8
#
_entry.id   0d30e3d9e4abf0cd1f4dd79299865fd8
#
_cell.length_a   1.000
_cell.length_b   1.000
_cell.length_c   1.000
_cell.angle_alpha   90.00
_cell.angle_beta   90.00
_cell.angle_gamma   90.00
#
_symmetry.space_group_name_H-M   'P 1'
#
loop_
_entity.id
_entity.type
_entity.pdbx_description
1 polymer ?
#
loop_
_entity_poly.entity_id
_entity_poly.type
_entity_poly.pdbx_seq_one_letter_code
_entity_poly.pdbx_strand_id
1 'polypeptide(L)'
;MEWRYRGLIDKDGVCTVREVFYEPDGTISSFSVDPACPTGNSPEELLTHMALMLESLNQPFLLEGDFVPENEDDELQFTFIREDENKYH
;
A
#
# COMPACT_ATOMS: atom_id res chain seq x y z
N MET A 1 9.89 11.52 4.16
CA MET A 1 9.26 10.27 3.75
C MET A 1 7.84 10.54 3.26
N GLU A 2 7.52 9.99 2.13
CA GLU A 2 6.22 10.20 1.51
C GLU A 2 5.37 8.94 1.66
N TRP A 3 4.06 9.12 1.70
CA TRP A 3 3.17 7.96 1.69
C TRP A 3 2.04 8.18 0.71
N ARG A 4 1.47 7.09 0.23
CA ARG A 4 0.27 7.13 -0.61
C ARG A 4 -0.50 5.83 -0.47
N TYR A 5 -1.75 5.88 -0.91
CA TYR A 5 -2.55 4.66 -0.95
C TYR A 5 -2.13 3.81 -2.14
N ARG A 6 -2.11 2.51 -1.93
CA ARG A 6 -1.88 1.55 -3.02
C ARG A 6 -2.71 0.31 -2.75
N GLY A 7 -3.15 -0.33 -3.81
CA GLY A 7 -3.77 -1.64 -3.67
C GLY A 7 -2.70 -2.67 -3.35
N LEU A 8 -3.03 -3.60 -2.47
CA LEU A 8 -2.12 -4.66 -2.06
C LEU A 8 -2.86 -5.98 -2.07
N ILE A 9 -2.23 -7.01 -2.61
CA ILE A 9 -2.73 -8.39 -2.55
C ILE A 9 -1.88 -9.10 -1.51
N ASP A 10 -2.51 -9.54 -0.42
CA ASP A 10 -1.76 -10.15 0.66
C ASP A 10 -1.50 -11.63 0.38
N LYS A 11 -0.86 -12.29 1.34
CA LYS A 11 -0.44 -13.67 1.15
C LYS A 11 -1.62 -14.62 0.99
N ASP A 12 -2.78 -14.22 1.49
CA ASP A 12 -3.99 -15.03 1.38
C ASP A 12 -4.79 -14.69 0.14
N GLY A 13 -4.30 -13.77 -0.69
CA GLY A 13 -4.99 -13.37 -1.89
C GLY A 13 -6.04 -12.29 -1.67
N VAL A 14 -6.11 -11.72 -0.49
CA VAL A 14 -7.09 -10.68 -0.20
C VAL A 14 -6.56 -9.34 -0.70
N CYS A 15 -7.41 -8.63 -1.42
CA CYS A 15 -7.05 -7.33 -1.99
C CYS A 15 -7.54 -6.23 -1.07
N THR A 16 -6.64 -5.35 -0.67
CA THR A 16 -6.96 -4.25 0.23
C THR A 16 -6.24 -3.00 -0.24
N VAL A 17 -6.67 -1.85 0.30
CA VAL A 17 -5.96 -0.60 0.11
C VAL A 17 -5.11 -0.37 1.35
N ARG A 18 -3.85 -0.07 1.15
CA ARG A 18 -2.92 0.17 2.25
C ARG A 18 -2.25 1.52 2.10
N GLU A 19 -1.81 2.06 3.23
CA GLU A 19 -0.92 3.22 3.22
C GLU A 19 0.49 2.68 3.02
N VAL A 20 1.14 3.15 1.96
CA VAL A 20 2.45 2.66 1.59
C VAL A 20 3.43 3.82 1.72
N PHE A 21 4.54 3.59 2.40
CA PHE A 21 5.53 4.61 2.71
C PHE A 21 6.74 4.45 1.81
N TYR A 22 7.19 5.58 1.26
CA TYR A 22 8.25 5.60 0.26
C TYR A 22 9.46 6.36 0.79
N GLU A 23 10.63 5.86 0.41
CA GLU A 23 11.86 6.57 0.68
C GLU A 23 12.04 7.70 -0.33
N PRO A 24 12.95 8.66 -0.05
CA PRO A 24 13.16 9.76 -1.00
C PRO A 24 13.56 9.31 -2.40
N ASP A 25 14.16 8.14 -2.53
CA ASP A 25 14.55 7.64 -3.85
C ASP A 25 13.42 6.91 -4.56
N GLY A 26 12.22 6.87 -3.97
CA GLY A 26 11.06 6.26 -4.59
C GLY A 26 10.85 4.80 -4.25
N THR A 27 11.77 4.18 -3.52
CA THR A 27 11.57 2.79 -3.12
C THR A 27 10.59 2.72 -1.96
N ILE A 28 9.95 1.56 -1.83
CA ILE A 28 8.96 1.35 -0.77
C ILE A 28 9.68 0.88 0.48
N SER A 29 9.43 1.55 1.60
CA SER A 29 10.05 1.16 2.87
C SER A 29 9.14 0.33 3.74
N SER A 30 7.82 0.56 3.66
CA SER A 30 6.89 -0.19 4.50
C SER A 30 5.46 0.05 4.01
N PHE A 31 4.54 -0.71 4.57
CA PHE A 31 3.11 -0.45 4.37
C PHE A 31 2.38 -0.70 5.68
N SER A 32 1.16 -0.16 5.77
CA SER A 32 0.40 -0.25 7.01
C SER A 32 0.03 -1.70 7.29
N VAL A 33 -0.04 -2.03 8.58
CA VAL A 33 -0.42 -3.38 9.02
C VAL A 33 -1.87 -3.66 8.68
N ASP A 34 -2.73 -2.66 8.91
CA ASP A 34 -4.15 -2.82 8.68
C ASP A 34 -4.55 -2.15 7.38
N PRO A 35 -5.61 -2.64 6.74
CA PRO A 35 -6.14 -1.97 5.57
C PRO A 35 -6.56 -0.54 5.89
N ALA A 36 -6.42 0.34 4.92
CA ALA A 36 -6.89 1.71 5.06
C ALA A 36 -8.41 1.71 5.12
N CYS A 37 -8.94 2.57 5.98
CA CYS A 37 -10.38 2.67 6.16
C CYS A 37 -10.81 4.09 5.81
N PRO A 38 -11.75 4.27 4.88
CA PRO A 38 -12.18 5.62 4.53
C PRO A 38 -12.90 6.28 5.70
N THR A 39 -12.52 7.50 6.01
CA THR A 39 -13.12 8.24 7.11
C THR A 39 -13.22 9.71 6.71
N GLY A 40 -14.04 10.45 7.44
CA GLY A 40 -14.15 11.87 7.27
C GLY A 40 -15.03 12.43 8.36
N ASN A 41 -14.85 13.73 8.64
CA ASN A 41 -15.68 14.43 9.63
C ASN A 41 -16.95 14.98 9.02
N SER A 42 -17.13 14.82 7.73
CA SER A 42 -18.33 15.23 7.02
C SER A 42 -18.52 14.27 5.84
N PRO A 43 -19.72 14.22 5.27
CA PRO A 43 -19.93 13.40 4.07
C PRO A 43 -19.00 13.79 2.92
N GLU A 44 -18.72 15.10 2.76
CA GLU A 44 -17.83 15.53 1.69
C GLU A 44 -16.40 15.04 1.92
N GLU A 45 -15.95 15.09 3.17
CA GLU A 45 -14.62 14.60 3.47
C GLU A 45 -14.51 13.11 3.23
N LEU A 46 -15.55 12.37 3.58
CA LEU A 46 -15.55 10.93 3.33
C LEU A 46 -15.50 10.64 1.84
N LEU A 47 -16.27 11.36 1.05
CA LEU A 47 -16.26 11.18 -0.39
C LEU A 47 -14.90 11.47 -0.98
N THR A 48 -14.25 12.55 -0.52
CA THR A 48 -12.92 12.89 -0.99
C THR A 48 -11.93 11.78 -0.64
N HIS A 49 -12.01 11.27 0.58
CA HIS A 49 -11.11 10.21 1.01
C HIS A 49 -11.30 8.95 0.16
N MET A 50 -12.56 8.57 -0.08
CA MET A 50 -12.84 7.40 -0.90
C MET A 50 -12.38 7.60 -2.34
N ALA A 51 -12.50 8.81 -2.86
CA ALA A 51 -12.04 9.10 -4.22
C ALA A 51 -10.53 8.92 -4.34
N LEU A 52 -9.78 9.36 -3.33
CA LEU A 52 -8.35 9.18 -3.33
C LEU A 52 -7.98 7.70 -3.29
N MET A 53 -8.69 6.93 -2.46
CA MET A 53 -8.43 5.50 -2.37
C MET A 53 -8.77 4.79 -3.69
N LEU A 54 -9.89 5.17 -4.30
CA LEU A 54 -10.27 4.59 -5.57
C LEU A 54 -9.25 4.91 -6.66
N GLU A 55 -8.77 6.15 -6.69
CA GLU A 55 -7.79 6.53 -7.69
C GLU A 55 -6.51 5.71 -7.57
N SER A 56 -6.15 5.34 -6.33
CA SER A 56 -4.93 4.56 -6.12
C SER A 56 -5.02 3.19 -6.78
N LEU A 57 -6.21 2.70 -7.04
CA LEU A 57 -6.38 1.38 -7.64
C LEU A 57 -6.18 1.39 -9.15
N ASN A 58 -5.95 2.57 -9.74
CA ASN A 58 -5.57 2.66 -11.15
C ASN A 58 -4.13 2.23 -11.39
N GLN A 59 -3.35 2.06 -10.33
CA GLN A 59 -1.98 1.60 -10.45
C GLN A 59 -1.93 0.10 -10.20
N PRO A 60 -0.86 -0.56 -10.67
CA PRO A 60 -0.74 -2.00 -10.42
C PRO A 60 -0.78 -2.30 -8.93
N PHE A 61 -1.46 -3.39 -8.59
CA PHE A 61 -1.49 -3.82 -7.20
C PHE A 61 -0.13 -4.35 -6.80
N LEU A 62 0.24 -4.05 -5.56
CA LEU A 62 1.47 -4.60 -4.99
C LEU A 62 1.17 -5.99 -4.45
N LEU A 63 2.17 -6.86 -4.52
CA LEU A 63 2.05 -8.20 -3.97
C LEU A 63 2.83 -8.26 -2.67
N GLU A 64 2.17 -8.66 -1.60
CA GLU A 64 2.87 -8.78 -0.33
C GLU A 64 4.04 -9.76 -0.45
N GLY A 65 3.90 -10.80 -1.28
CA GLY A 65 4.95 -11.77 -1.45
C GLY A 65 6.21 -11.22 -2.10
N ASP A 66 6.13 -10.05 -2.73
CA ASP A 66 7.31 -9.41 -3.32
C ASP A 66 8.12 -8.64 -2.28
N PHE A 67 7.67 -8.59 -1.05
CA PHE A 67 8.32 -7.87 0.02
C PHE A 67 8.95 -8.85 0.98
N VAL A 68 10.23 -8.63 1.29
CA VAL A 68 10.95 -9.51 2.21
C VAL A 68 11.26 -8.69 3.47
N PRO A 69 10.86 -9.17 4.65
CA PRO A 69 11.19 -8.45 5.88
C PRO A 69 12.69 -8.28 6.01
N GLU A 70 13.14 -7.07 6.30
CA GLU A 70 14.55 -6.81 6.48
C GLU A 70 15.07 -7.46 7.75
N ASN A 71 14.17 -7.65 8.71
CA ASN A 71 14.50 -8.20 10.00
C ASN A 71 13.29 -8.99 10.46
N GLU A 72 13.53 -10.21 10.93
CA GLU A 72 12.42 -11.06 11.36
C GLU A 72 11.60 -10.42 12.48
N ASP A 73 12.23 -9.54 13.26
CA ASP A 73 11.54 -8.89 14.36
C ASP A 73 10.82 -7.63 13.95
N ASP A 74 11.01 -7.19 12.70
CA ASP A 74 10.39 -5.96 12.23
C ASP A 74 9.47 -6.28 11.06
N GLU A 75 8.24 -6.59 11.38
CA GLU A 75 7.28 -7.01 10.36
C GLU A 75 6.76 -5.87 9.51
N LEU A 76 7.06 -4.64 9.88
CA LEU A 76 6.54 -3.48 9.17
C LEU A 76 7.49 -2.95 8.11
N GLN A 77 8.74 -3.42 8.09
CA GLN A 77 9.72 -2.94 7.14
C GLN A 77 10.12 -4.07 6.20
N PHE A 78 10.12 -3.76 4.92
CA PHE A 78 10.34 -4.75 3.89
C PHE A 78 11.33 -4.23 2.86
N THR A 79 12.05 -5.17 2.23
CA THR A 79 12.86 -4.85 1.07
C THR A 79 12.04 -5.21 -0.16
N PHE A 80 11.85 -4.24 -1.04
CA PHE A 80 11.06 -4.46 -2.25
C PHE A 80 11.92 -5.18 -3.28
N ILE A 81 11.47 -6.35 -3.72
CA ILE A 81 12.28 -7.20 -4.59
C ILE A 81 12.08 -6.87 -6.05
N ARG A 82 10.83 -6.75 -6.51
CA ARG A 82 10.55 -6.72 -7.95
C ARG A 82 9.41 -5.79 -8.29
N GLU A 83 9.61 -4.51 -8.15
CA GLU A 83 8.53 -3.59 -8.46
C GLU A 83 8.15 -3.64 -9.93
N ASP A 84 9.15 -3.73 -10.80
CA ASP A 84 8.90 -3.68 -12.24
C ASP A 84 8.20 -4.93 -12.76
N GLU A 85 8.19 -6.00 -12.00
CA GLU A 85 7.56 -7.25 -12.42
C GLU A 85 6.17 -7.42 -11.81
N ASN A 86 5.72 -6.49 -11.00
CA ASN A 86 4.40 -6.58 -10.39
C ASN A 86 3.36 -6.06 -11.37
N LYS A 87 2.68 -6.96 -12.05
CA LYS A 87 1.77 -6.62 -13.15
C LYS A 87 0.30 -6.76 -12.82
N TYR A 88 -0.06 -6.76 -11.57
CA TYR A 88 -1.46 -6.92 -11.18
C TYR A 88 -2.18 -5.60 -11.27
N HIS A 89 -3.25 -5.57 -12.02
CA HIS A 89 -4.01 -4.37 -12.31
C HIS A 89 -5.47 -4.57 -12.02
#